data_20877b0dee3578d6ab75ed085e7bce75
#
_entry.id   20877b0dee3578d6ab75ed085e7bce75
#
_cell.length_a   1.000
_cell.length_b   1.000
_cell.length_c   1.000
_cell.angle_alpha   90.00
_cell.angle_beta   90.00
_cell.angle_gamma   90.00
#
_symmetry.space_group_name_H-M   'P 1'
#
loop_
_entity.id
_entity.type
_entity.pdbx_description
1 polymer ?
#
loop_
_entity_poly.entity_id
_entity_poly.type
_entity_poly.pdbx_seq_one_letter_code
_entity_poly.pdbx_strand_id
1 'polypeptide(L)'
;KLEFEFSKIEMRSFTCTVTPSQDDVWYHVGLTSANNFDQYKDWRQFIDAVIHADGGGTLAQYVGEEVLTSSCTPGTEYVAYGFAYADGQAQSDLSSARVESKPLPRNMKATVSGTWQVYNGDELAARYPAAWGNYAGNQYVCVYQEEPTSEETAHTWVLIHAPRGGTLPLPDMLI
;
A
#
# COMPACT_ATOMS: atom_id res chain seq x y z
N LYS A 1 24.77 11.44 -11.27
CA LYS A 1 23.39 11.48 -11.79
C LYS A 1 22.87 10.07 -11.79
N LEU A 2 21.57 9.88 -11.48
CA LEU A 2 20.88 8.61 -11.59
C LEU A 2 19.91 8.64 -12.78
N GLU A 3 19.79 7.51 -13.48
CA GLU A 3 18.80 7.26 -14.51
C GLU A 3 17.81 6.22 -13.99
N PHE A 4 16.53 6.37 -14.35
CA PHE A 4 15.45 5.50 -13.90
C PHE A 4 14.73 4.93 -15.11
N GLU A 5 14.62 3.61 -15.16
CA GLU A 5 13.84 2.90 -16.17
C GLU A 5 12.72 2.11 -15.49
N PHE A 6 11.47 2.31 -15.93
CA PHE A 6 10.32 1.61 -15.38
C PHE A 6 9.87 0.48 -16.30
N SER A 7 9.60 -0.66 -15.69
CA SER A 7 9.11 -1.84 -16.37
C SER A 7 8.06 -2.57 -15.54
N LYS A 8 7.36 -3.53 -16.14
CA LYS A 8 6.31 -4.33 -15.46
C LYS A 8 5.30 -3.44 -14.70
N ILE A 9 4.92 -2.33 -15.36
CA ILE A 9 3.95 -1.40 -14.76
C ILE A 9 2.59 -2.07 -14.74
N GLU A 10 2.09 -2.35 -13.53
CA GLU A 10 0.81 -2.96 -13.26
C GLU A 10 -0.07 -2.06 -12.37
N MET A 11 -1.27 -2.50 -12.05
CA MET A 11 -2.18 -1.73 -11.19
C MET A 11 -1.66 -1.53 -9.76
N ARG A 12 -0.89 -2.51 -9.25
CA ARG A 12 -0.48 -2.55 -7.84
C ARG A 12 1.02 -2.67 -7.62
N SER A 13 1.78 -2.72 -8.71
CA SER A 13 3.24 -2.81 -8.65
C SER A 13 3.89 -2.33 -9.93
N PHE A 14 5.14 -1.95 -9.84
CA PHE A 14 6.03 -1.73 -10.96
C PHE A 14 7.47 -2.02 -10.54
N THR A 15 8.32 -2.22 -11.53
CA THR A 15 9.76 -2.39 -11.33
C THR A 15 10.47 -1.12 -11.82
N CYS A 16 11.42 -0.63 -11.04
CA CYS A 16 12.28 0.49 -11.36
C CYS A 16 13.74 0.01 -11.37
N THR A 17 14.41 0.11 -12.49
CA THR A 17 15.86 -0.05 -12.60
C THR A 17 16.51 1.32 -12.43
N VAL A 18 17.49 1.40 -11.54
CA VAL A 18 18.24 2.63 -11.23
C VAL A 18 19.68 2.42 -11.64
N THR A 19 20.15 3.24 -12.56
CA THR A 19 21.51 3.16 -13.08
C THR A 19 22.27 4.43 -12.75
N PRO A 20 23.32 4.38 -11.91
CA PRO A 20 24.15 5.52 -11.61
C PRO A 20 25.10 5.84 -12.78
N SER A 21 25.43 7.11 -12.95
CA SER A 21 26.42 7.54 -13.96
C SER A 21 27.87 7.16 -13.59
N GLN A 22 28.10 6.70 -12.38
CA GLN A 22 29.38 6.21 -11.84
C GLN A 22 29.09 5.04 -10.91
N ASP A 23 29.66 3.88 -11.18
CA ASP A 23 29.35 2.63 -10.49
C ASP A 23 29.88 2.52 -9.06
N ASP A 24 30.82 3.37 -8.67
CA ASP A 24 31.49 3.38 -7.37
C ASP A 24 30.93 4.41 -6.38
N VAL A 25 29.88 5.15 -6.78
CA VAL A 25 29.26 6.19 -5.94
C VAL A 25 28.08 5.61 -5.17
N TRP A 26 28.11 5.78 -3.87
CA TRP A 26 26.98 5.46 -3.00
C TRP A 26 25.84 6.45 -3.19
N TYR A 27 24.63 5.95 -3.31
CA TYR A 27 23.44 6.77 -3.48
C TYR A 27 22.26 6.25 -2.67
N HIS A 28 21.34 7.15 -2.37
CA HIS A 28 20.00 6.82 -1.87
C HIS A 28 19.00 6.89 -3.02
N VAL A 29 18.04 5.97 -3.02
CA VAL A 29 16.88 5.99 -3.90
C VAL A 29 15.63 5.72 -3.09
N GLY A 30 14.55 6.42 -3.43
CA GLY A 30 13.23 6.26 -2.84
C GLY A 30 12.12 6.47 -3.84
N LEU A 31 10.90 6.18 -3.39
CA LEU A 31 9.67 6.37 -4.13
C LEU A 31 8.66 7.16 -3.28
N THR A 32 8.00 8.13 -3.89
CA THR A 32 6.92 8.88 -3.23
C THR A 32 5.79 9.14 -4.22
N SER A 33 4.58 9.48 -3.73
CA SER A 33 3.51 9.93 -4.62
C SER A 33 3.86 11.28 -5.25
N ALA A 34 3.42 11.53 -6.48
CA ALA A 34 3.61 12.83 -7.13
C ALA A 34 3.02 13.96 -6.29
N ASN A 35 1.84 13.75 -5.69
CA ASN A 35 1.21 14.73 -4.81
C ASN A 35 2.08 15.13 -3.61
N ASN A 36 2.83 14.18 -3.04
CA ASN A 36 3.74 14.49 -1.93
C ASN A 36 4.99 15.21 -2.43
N PHE A 37 5.54 14.76 -3.57
CA PHE A 37 6.72 15.38 -4.16
C PHE A 37 6.48 16.84 -4.56
N ASP A 38 5.34 17.13 -5.18
CA ASP A 38 4.97 18.43 -5.73
C ASP A 38 4.63 19.49 -4.65
N GLN A 39 4.57 19.09 -3.38
CA GLN A 39 4.45 20.04 -2.26
C GLN A 39 5.72 20.85 -2.04
N TYR A 40 6.86 20.34 -2.49
CA TYR A 40 8.15 20.98 -2.32
C TYR A 40 8.46 21.89 -3.51
N LYS A 41 8.70 23.16 -3.25
CA LYS A 41 9.03 24.16 -4.28
C LYS A 41 10.46 24.04 -4.79
N ASP A 42 11.35 23.46 -3.98
CA ASP A 42 12.76 23.28 -4.27
C ASP A 42 13.17 21.84 -3.92
N TRP A 43 13.88 21.19 -4.82
CA TRP A 43 14.38 19.84 -4.63
C TRP A 43 15.33 19.72 -3.41
N ARG A 44 15.99 20.80 -3.00
CA ARG A 44 16.84 20.80 -1.79
C ARG A 44 15.99 20.64 -0.53
N GLN A 45 14.85 21.31 -0.47
CA GLN A 45 13.90 21.14 0.64
C GLN A 45 13.35 19.71 0.69
N PHE A 46 13.10 19.11 -0.49
CA PHE A 46 12.68 17.71 -0.56
C PHE A 46 13.77 16.76 -0.04
N ILE A 47 15.03 16.91 -0.49
CA ILE A 47 16.15 16.11 0.02
C ILE A 47 16.31 16.26 1.53
N ASP A 48 16.26 17.48 2.03
CA ASP A 48 16.38 17.76 3.46
C ASP A 48 15.26 17.07 4.26
N ALA A 49 14.02 17.14 3.78
CA ALA A 49 12.91 16.44 4.37
C ALA A 49 13.11 14.90 4.34
N VAL A 50 13.63 14.32 3.26
CA VAL A 50 13.90 12.88 3.16
C VAL A 50 14.98 12.47 4.17
N ILE A 51 16.06 13.22 4.28
CA ILE A 51 17.16 12.91 5.21
C ILE A 51 16.70 12.96 6.67
N HIS A 52 15.78 13.85 7.00
CA HIS A 52 15.31 14.08 8.38
C HIS A 52 13.97 13.42 8.72
N ALA A 53 13.33 12.72 7.78
CA ALA A 53 11.99 12.18 7.94
C ALA A 53 11.80 11.27 9.16
N ASP A 54 12.80 10.48 9.51
CA ASP A 54 12.76 9.51 10.62
C ASP A 54 13.66 9.93 11.82
N GLY A 55 13.77 11.23 12.06
CA GLY A 55 14.58 11.73 13.18
C GLY A 55 16.09 11.62 12.95
N GLY A 56 16.54 11.57 11.69
CA GLY A 56 17.96 11.52 11.31
C GLY A 56 18.53 10.10 11.27
N GLY A 57 17.70 9.09 10.99
CA GLY A 57 18.16 7.73 10.71
C GLY A 57 19.03 7.66 9.45
N THR A 58 19.84 6.61 9.36
CA THR A 58 20.64 6.35 8.15
C THR A 58 19.73 5.88 7.02
N LEU A 59 19.70 6.61 5.91
CA LEU A 59 18.97 6.18 4.70
C LEU A 59 19.60 4.91 4.12
N ALA A 60 18.78 4.06 3.52
CA ALA A 60 19.27 2.94 2.73
C ALA A 60 20.14 3.44 1.58
N GLN A 61 21.28 2.80 1.37
CA GLN A 61 22.27 3.16 0.36
C GLN A 61 22.50 2.03 -0.59
N TYR A 62 22.74 2.38 -1.84
CA TYR A 62 23.01 1.46 -2.94
C TYR A 62 24.29 1.89 -3.67
N VAL A 63 24.88 0.95 -4.40
CA VAL A 63 26.05 1.17 -5.26
C VAL A 63 25.90 0.30 -6.53
N GLY A 64 26.29 0.83 -7.70
CA GLY A 64 26.06 0.16 -8.97
C GLY A 64 24.58 0.17 -9.39
N GLU A 65 24.23 -0.66 -10.36
CA GLU A 65 22.84 -0.80 -10.83
C GLU A 65 21.98 -1.53 -9.80
N GLU A 66 20.77 -1.03 -9.57
CA GLU A 66 19.82 -1.63 -8.64
C GLU A 66 18.44 -1.79 -9.28
N VAL A 67 17.77 -2.92 -8.99
CA VAL A 67 16.42 -3.23 -9.50
C VAL A 67 15.44 -3.33 -8.34
N LEU A 68 14.55 -2.37 -8.24
CA LEU A 68 13.59 -2.23 -7.15
C LEU A 68 12.17 -2.56 -7.62
N THR A 69 11.46 -3.41 -6.88
CA THR A 69 10.03 -3.65 -7.10
C THR A 69 9.24 -2.95 -5.99
N SER A 70 8.32 -2.10 -6.40
CA SER A 70 7.50 -1.29 -5.49
C SER A 70 6.03 -1.61 -5.62
N SER A 71 5.33 -1.65 -4.48
CA SER A 71 3.87 -1.67 -4.45
C SER A 71 3.32 -0.28 -4.71
N CYS A 72 2.17 -0.19 -5.39
CA CYS A 72 1.53 1.08 -5.71
C CYS A 72 0.00 1.01 -5.63
N THR A 73 -0.63 2.17 -5.57
CA THR A 73 -2.09 2.33 -5.67
C THR A 73 -2.46 2.47 -7.15
N PRO A 74 -3.51 1.82 -7.65
CA PRO A 74 -3.94 1.92 -9.04
C PRO A 74 -4.24 3.36 -9.49
N GLY A 75 -3.83 3.71 -10.72
CA GLY A 75 -4.08 5.02 -11.32
C GLY A 75 -3.43 6.18 -10.56
N THR A 76 -2.32 5.94 -9.90
CA THR A 76 -1.60 6.93 -9.11
C THR A 76 -0.24 7.22 -9.74
N GLU A 77 0.11 8.49 -9.86
CA GLU A 77 1.44 8.92 -10.30
C GLU A 77 2.41 8.92 -9.13
N TYR A 78 3.59 8.34 -9.36
CA TYR A 78 4.71 8.27 -8.43
C TYR A 78 5.94 8.95 -8.99
N VAL A 79 6.82 9.38 -8.10
CA VAL A 79 8.14 9.92 -8.41
C VAL A 79 9.18 9.02 -7.79
N ALA A 80 9.98 8.34 -8.62
CA ALA A 80 11.24 7.77 -8.18
C ALA A 80 12.26 8.90 -8.09
N TYR A 81 13.00 8.94 -7.01
CA TYR A 81 14.00 9.98 -6.77
C TYR A 81 15.26 9.37 -6.17
N GLY A 82 16.38 10.04 -6.38
CA GLY A 82 17.62 9.64 -5.75
C GLY A 82 18.71 10.70 -5.88
N PHE A 83 19.72 10.56 -5.04
CA PHE A 83 20.87 11.45 -4.95
C PHE A 83 22.07 10.70 -4.37
N ALA A 84 23.28 11.11 -4.72
CA ALA A 84 24.48 10.60 -4.04
C ALA A 84 24.43 10.97 -2.57
N TYR A 85 24.70 10.00 -1.69
CA TYR A 85 24.52 10.15 -0.26
C TYR A 85 25.68 9.52 0.51
N ALA A 86 26.35 10.31 1.33
CA ALA A 86 27.41 9.86 2.21
C ALA A 86 27.46 10.72 3.49
N ASP A 87 27.91 10.14 4.58
CA ASP A 87 28.11 10.83 5.86
C ASP A 87 26.89 11.60 6.37
N GLY A 88 25.69 11.08 6.10
CA GLY A 88 24.43 11.72 6.52
C GLY A 88 24.01 12.91 5.65
N GLN A 89 24.65 13.14 4.50
CA GLN A 89 24.40 14.29 3.65
C GLN A 89 24.27 13.94 2.17
N ALA A 90 23.47 14.71 1.46
CA ALA A 90 23.42 14.64 0.00
C ALA A 90 24.69 15.18 -0.63
N GLN A 91 25.28 14.42 -1.55
CA GLN A 91 26.53 14.75 -2.26
C GLN A 91 26.28 15.15 -3.72
N SER A 92 25.04 15.16 -4.18
CA SER A 92 24.66 15.56 -5.54
C SER A 92 23.29 16.24 -5.58
N ASP A 93 22.98 16.83 -6.72
CA ASP A 93 21.62 17.24 -7.05
C ASP A 93 20.67 16.04 -7.11
N LEU A 94 19.37 16.31 -6.98
CA LEU A 94 18.31 15.33 -7.10
C LEU A 94 18.19 14.87 -8.55
N SER A 95 18.12 13.54 -8.75
CA SER A 95 17.65 12.91 -9.97
C SER A 95 16.26 12.37 -9.72
N SER A 96 15.31 12.54 -10.63
CA SER A 96 13.96 12.03 -10.47
C SER A 96 13.33 11.65 -11.80
N ALA A 97 12.38 10.72 -11.76
CA ALA A 97 11.55 10.33 -12.89
C ALA A 97 10.14 9.94 -12.41
N ARG A 98 9.15 10.12 -13.28
CA ARG A 98 7.75 9.86 -12.95
C ARG A 98 7.25 8.59 -13.62
N VAL A 99 6.35 7.90 -12.94
CA VAL A 99 5.64 6.72 -13.43
C VAL A 99 4.20 6.75 -12.94
N GLU A 100 3.27 6.39 -13.81
CA GLU A 100 1.87 6.20 -13.45
C GLU A 100 1.53 4.71 -13.46
N SER A 101 0.96 4.21 -12.37
CA SER A 101 0.45 2.85 -12.30
C SER A 101 -0.81 2.68 -13.15
N LYS A 102 -1.04 1.48 -13.67
CA LYS A 102 -2.28 1.22 -14.44
C LYS A 102 -3.51 1.52 -13.59
N PRO A 103 -4.50 2.23 -14.11
CA PRO A 103 -5.75 2.46 -13.40
C PRO A 103 -6.56 1.18 -13.26
N LEU A 104 -7.48 1.16 -12.31
CA LEU A 104 -8.50 0.11 -12.25
C LEU A 104 -9.33 0.15 -13.54
N PRO A 105 -9.67 -1.01 -14.13
CA PRO A 105 -10.53 -1.06 -15.32
C PRO A 105 -11.88 -0.38 -15.05
N ARG A 106 -12.24 0.62 -15.84
CA ARG A 106 -13.45 1.45 -15.66
C ARG A 106 -14.77 0.68 -15.72
N ASN A 107 -14.77 -0.57 -16.21
CA ASN A 107 -15.96 -1.39 -16.44
C ASN A 107 -16.12 -2.56 -15.46
N MET A 108 -15.35 -2.62 -14.40
CA MET A 108 -15.59 -3.60 -13.37
C MET A 108 -16.80 -3.18 -12.53
N LYS A 109 -17.99 -3.50 -13.01
CA LYS A 109 -19.16 -3.69 -12.15
C LYS A 109 -18.96 -5.01 -11.39
N ALA A 110 -17.91 -5.07 -10.61
CA ALA A 110 -17.75 -6.18 -9.70
C ALA A 110 -18.79 -5.99 -8.61
N THR A 111 -19.72 -6.90 -8.54
CA THR A 111 -20.61 -7.03 -7.40
C THR A 111 -20.05 -8.12 -6.51
N VAL A 112 -19.95 -7.83 -5.24
CA VAL A 112 -19.71 -8.88 -4.25
C VAL A 112 -21.07 -9.29 -3.73
N SER A 113 -21.49 -10.50 -4.05
CA SER A 113 -22.62 -11.14 -3.39
C SER A 113 -22.11 -12.07 -2.30
N GLY A 114 -22.94 -12.37 -1.34
CA GLY A 114 -22.57 -13.33 -0.31
C GLY A 114 -23.73 -13.76 0.55
N THR A 115 -23.51 -14.83 1.27
CA THR A 115 -24.49 -15.41 2.18
C THR A 115 -24.03 -15.30 3.61
N TRP A 116 -24.96 -14.97 4.50
CA TRP A 116 -24.72 -14.96 5.93
C TRP A 116 -25.18 -16.26 6.56
N GLN A 117 -24.36 -16.83 7.39
CA GLN A 117 -24.72 -17.92 8.29
C GLN A 117 -24.50 -17.47 9.73
N VAL A 118 -25.50 -17.70 10.56
CA VAL A 118 -25.46 -17.31 11.97
C VAL A 118 -25.48 -18.59 12.82
N TYR A 119 -24.47 -18.75 13.63
CA TYR A 119 -24.31 -19.89 14.52
C TYR A 119 -24.49 -19.46 15.97
N ASN A 120 -25.09 -20.31 16.77
CA ASN A 120 -25.14 -20.12 18.21
C ASN A 120 -23.75 -20.44 18.81
N GLY A 121 -23.20 -19.51 19.57
CA GLY A 121 -21.89 -19.66 20.19
C GLY A 121 -21.81 -20.80 21.20
N ASP A 122 -22.88 -21.07 21.93
CA ASP A 122 -22.94 -22.21 22.87
C ASP A 122 -22.86 -23.56 22.16
N GLU A 123 -23.54 -23.70 21.01
CA GLU A 123 -23.50 -24.93 20.20
C GLU A 123 -22.11 -25.11 19.58
N LEU A 124 -21.48 -24.04 19.07
CA LEU A 124 -20.11 -24.09 18.56
C LEU A 124 -19.09 -24.44 19.63
N ALA A 125 -19.21 -23.82 20.80
CA ALA A 125 -18.31 -24.09 21.93
C ALA A 125 -18.45 -25.53 22.44
N ALA A 126 -19.68 -26.07 22.49
CA ALA A 126 -19.93 -27.47 22.88
C ALA A 126 -19.34 -28.45 21.86
N ARG A 127 -19.46 -28.15 20.56
CA ARG A 127 -19.01 -29.05 19.48
C ARG A 127 -17.50 -28.93 19.21
N TYR A 128 -16.93 -27.75 19.38
CA TYR A 128 -15.52 -27.43 19.08
C TYR A 128 -14.89 -26.57 20.17
N PRO A 129 -14.75 -27.10 21.40
CA PRO A 129 -14.36 -26.29 22.56
C PRO A 129 -12.98 -25.63 22.42
N ALA A 130 -12.02 -26.28 21.76
CA ALA A 130 -10.69 -25.75 21.56
C ALA A 130 -10.65 -24.48 20.66
N ALA A 131 -11.55 -24.42 19.67
CA ALA A 131 -11.61 -23.32 18.71
C ALA A 131 -12.60 -22.22 19.12
N TRP A 132 -13.73 -22.60 19.72
CA TRP A 132 -14.90 -21.74 19.92
C TRP A 132 -15.33 -21.57 21.37
N GLY A 133 -14.60 -22.15 22.33
CA GLY A 133 -14.97 -22.10 23.75
C GLY A 133 -15.16 -20.68 24.31
N ASN A 134 -14.46 -19.70 23.77
CA ASN A 134 -14.56 -18.30 24.16
C ASN A 134 -15.87 -17.61 23.70
N TYR A 135 -16.66 -18.24 22.84
CA TYR A 135 -17.90 -17.72 22.28
C TYR A 135 -19.15 -18.31 22.95
N ALA A 136 -18.98 -19.09 24.02
CA ALA A 136 -20.08 -19.51 24.88
C ALA A 136 -20.67 -18.31 25.64
N GLY A 137 -21.92 -18.41 26.06
CA GLY A 137 -22.57 -17.38 26.88
C GLY A 137 -23.47 -16.43 26.07
N ASN A 138 -24.41 -16.97 25.29
CA ASN A 138 -25.40 -16.21 24.52
C ASN A 138 -24.80 -15.30 23.41
N GLN A 139 -23.70 -15.71 22.84
CA GLN A 139 -23.10 -15.04 21.69
C GLN A 139 -23.51 -15.73 20.39
N TYR A 140 -23.46 -14.99 19.29
CA TYR A 140 -23.68 -15.51 17.96
C TYR A 140 -22.43 -15.26 17.11
N VAL A 141 -22.08 -16.24 16.28
CA VAL A 141 -21.00 -16.14 15.31
C VAL A 141 -21.63 -15.96 13.93
N CYS A 142 -21.35 -14.86 13.29
CA CYS A 142 -21.79 -14.59 11.93
C CYS A 142 -20.65 -14.90 10.96
N VAL A 143 -20.90 -15.79 10.01
CA VAL A 143 -19.98 -16.10 8.93
C VAL A 143 -20.55 -15.53 7.64
N TYR A 144 -19.77 -14.70 6.98
CA TYR A 144 -20.09 -14.19 5.65
C TYR A 144 -19.22 -14.91 4.62
N GLN A 145 -19.86 -15.60 3.71
CA GLN A 145 -19.19 -16.22 2.57
C GLN A 145 -19.36 -15.33 1.35
N GLU A 146 -18.26 -14.82 0.86
CA GLU A 146 -18.22 -13.96 -0.31
C GLU A 146 -18.17 -14.77 -1.61
N GLU A 147 -18.87 -14.26 -2.61
CA GLU A 147 -18.81 -14.74 -3.98
C GLU A 147 -18.54 -13.55 -4.90
N PRO A 148 -17.29 -13.16 -5.09
CA PRO A 148 -16.93 -12.09 -6.01
C PRO A 148 -17.16 -12.52 -7.45
N THR A 149 -17.65 -11.62 -8.28
CA THR A 149 -17.89 -11.89 -9.71
C THR A 149 -16.60 -11.96 -10.52
N SER A 150 -15.47 -11.61 -9.94
CA SER A 150 -14.15 -11.69 -10.55
C SER A 150 -13.08 -11.90 -9.48
N GLU A 151 -12.21 -12.88 -9.67
CA GLU A 151 -11.07 -13.16 -8.81
C GLU A 151 -10.05 -11.99 -8.77
N GLU A 152 -10.05 -11.14 -9.80
CA GLU A 152 -9.16 -9.97 -9.91
C GLU A 152 -9.70 -8.75 -9.15
N THR A 153 -10.89 -8.83 -8.59
CA THR A 153 -11.51 -7.71 -7.88
C THR A 153 -10.96 -7.59 -6.47
N ALA A 154 -10.13 -6.60 -6.25
CA ALA A 154 -9.78 -6.21 -4.89
C ALA A 154 -11.00 -5.55 -4.24
N HIS A 155 -11.42 -6.09 -3.12
CA HIS A 155 -12.51 -5.55 -2.32
C HIS A 155 -12.06 -5.37 -0.87
N THR A 156 -12.69 -4.42 -0.22
CA THR A 156 -12.53 -4.19 1.21
C THR A 156 -13.89 -4.35 1.86
N TRP A 157 -13.92 -5.04 2.98
CA TRP A 157 -15.12 -5.19 3.76
C TRP A 157 -14.89 -4.76 5.21
N VAL A 158 -15.95 -4.26 5.82
CA VAL A 158 -15.91 -3.77 7.20
C VAL A 158 -16.96 -4.53 8.00
N LEU A 159 -16.55 -5.12 9.12
CA LEU A 159 -17.47 -5.67 10.08
C LEU A 159 -17.92 -4.56 11.04
N ILE A 160 -19.21 -4.25 11.00
CA ILE A 160 -19.81 -3.27 11.90
C ILE A 160 -20.54 -3.99 13.02
N HIS A 161 -20.09 -3.77 14.26
CA HIS A 161 -20.78 -4.26 15.44
C HIS A 161 -21.94 -3.30 15.79
N ALA A 162 -23.17 -3.78 15.72
CA ALA A 162 -24.31 -3.06 16.24
C ALA A 162 -24.68 -3.60 17.63
N PRO A 163 -24.86 -2.74 18.64
CA PRO A 163 -25.39 -3.18 19.93
C PRO A 163 -26.82 -3.71 19.73
N ARG A 164 -27.23 -4.63 20.59
CA ARG A 164 -28.58 -5.23 20.54
C ARG A 164 -29.64 -4.13 20.58
N GLY A 165 -30.48 -4.04 19.53
CA GLY A 165 -31.49 -3.01 19.36
C GLY A 165 -31.01 -1.70 18.71
N GLY A 166 -29.73 -1.64 18.30
CA GLY A 166 -29.23 -0.53 17.49
C GLY A 166 -29.59 -0.66 16.02
N THR A 167 -29.72 0.46 15.34
CA THR A 167 -29.87 0.54 13.88
C THR A 167 -28.48 0.46 13.24
N LEU A 168 -28.31 -0.41 12.24
CA LEU A 168 -27.13 -0.39 11.41
C LEU A 168 -27.07 0.93 10.61
N PRO A 169 -25.90 1.54 10.43
CA PRO A 169 -25.77 2.67 9.52
C PRO A 169 -26.23 2.25 8.12
N LEU A 170 -26.90 3.16 7.43
CA LEU A 170 -27.34 2.90 6.06
C LEU A 170 -26.11 2.70 5.14
N PRO A 171 -26.21 1.85 4.11
CA PRO A 171 -25.09 1.58 3.18
C PRO A 171 -24.44 2.83 2.59
N ASP A 172 -25.23 3.90 2.38
CA ASP A 172 -24.78 5.17 1.81
C ASP A 172 -23.84 5.98 2.76
N MET A 173 -23.70 5.57 4.02
CA MET A 173 -22.78 6.17 4.98
C MET A 173 -21.40 5.48 5.02
N LEU A 174 -21.20 4.45 4.21
CA LEU A 174 -19.96 3.62 4.17
C LEU A 174 -19.12 3.85 2.91
N ILE A 175 -19.44 4.89 2.11
CA ILE A 175 -18.72 5.26 0.88
C ILE A 175 -17.77 6.42 1.17
#